data_963974283a6d03f7d2c0c32337153155
#
_entry.id   963974283a6d03f7d2c0c32337153155
#
_cell.length_a   1.000
_cell.length_b   1.000
_cell.length_c   1.000
_cell.angle_alpha   90.00
_cell.angle_beta   90.00
_cell.angle_gamma   90.00
#
_symmetry.space_group_name_H-M   'P 1'
#
loop_
_entity.id
_entity.type
_entity.pdbx_description
1 polymer ?
#
loop_
_entity_poly.entity_id
_entity_poly.type
_entity_poly.pdbx_seq_one_letter_code
_entity_poly.pdbx_strand_id
1 'polypeptide(L)'
;DLKEVGLDVYARHPSTDVWCFGWAIDDGEPQIWTPGEPFPAAIRWPMVQFPRVVRIIAHNAPFELAIWNHIMVPRYGWPVLRPERTRCTMAMAYAMSLPGSLENAAAALGLTQQKDLAGHRLMMQMTRPRDHAPDGSPIWWDEFDKQVQIAEYCKQDVRTEQALWGRLLQLSPSEQQLWELDYQINQRGIHLARVAISKAIWVVKKEVDRLNGE
;
A
#
# COMPACT_ATOMS: atom_id res chain seq x y z
N ASP A 1 -12.22 3.80 -5.86
CA ASP A 1 -11.89 3.67 -4.43
C ASP A 1 -11.26 2.30 -4.17
N LEU A 2 -10.17 2.26 -3.40
CA LEU A 2 -9.43 1.03 -3.05
C LEU A 2 -10.34 -0.05 -2.42
N LYS A 3 -11.27 0.36 -1.56
CA LYS A 3 -12.19 -0.56 -0.86
C LYS A 3 -13.22 -1.21 -1.81
N GLU A 4 -13.55 -0.56 -2.90
CA GLU A 4 -14.55 -1.03 -3.86
C GLU A 4 -13.94 -1.97 -4.90
N VAL A 5 -12.75 -1.64 -5.38
CA VAL A 5 -12.14 -2.34 -6.52
C VAL A 5 -11.03 -3.32 -6.13
N GLY A 6 -10.54 -3.23 -4.90
CA GLY A 6 -9.41 -4.03 -4.42
C GLY A 6 -8.05 -3.51 -4.90
N LEU A 7 -7.00 -4.02 -4.28
CA LEU A 7 -5.63 -3.50 -4.43
C LEU A 7 -5.09 -3.60 -5.86
N ASP A 8 -5.27 -4.73 -6.52
CA ASP A 8 -4.71 -4.96 -7.87
C ASP A 8 -5.30 -4.01 -8.90
N VAL A 9 -6.64 -3.86 -8.91
CA VAL A 9 -7.34 -2.93 -9.81
C VAL A 9 -6.98 -1.49 -9.48
N TYR A 10 -6.90 -1.14 -8.20
CA TYR A 10 -6.50 0.20 -7.76
C TYR A 10 -5.08 0.54 -8.24
N ALA A 11 -4.09 -0.31 -7.96
CA ALA A 11 -2.70 -0.05 -8.30
C ALA A 11 -2.43 -0.02 -9.82
N ARG A 12 -3.24 -0.73 -10.62
CA ARG A 12 -3.11 -0.74 -12.10
C ARG A 12 -3.92 0.34 -12.80
N HIS A 13 -4.77 1.06 -12.07
CA HIS A 13 -5.63 2.07 -12.69
C HIS A 13 -4.81 3.24 -13.23
N PRO A 14 -5.05 3.73 -14.47
CA PRO A 14 -4.27 4.80 -15.08
C PRO A 14 -4.23 6.10 -14.27
N SER A 15 -5.31 6.40 -13.52
CA SER A 15 -5.38 7.60 -12.68
C SER A 15 -4.71 7.46 -11.31
N THR A 16 -4.27 6.26 -10.93
CA THR A 16 -3.58 6.09 -9.65
C THR A 16 -2.13 6.54 -9.78
N ASP A 17 -1.73 7.44 -8.90
CA ASP A 17 -0.37 7.94 -8.82
C ASP A 17 0.03 8.20 -7.37
N VAL A 18 1.23 8.67 -7.12
CA VAL A 18 1.77 8.94 -5.80
C VAL A 18 2.05 10.42 -5.60
N TRP A 19 1.73 10.95 -4.43
CA TRP A 19 2.10 12.30 -4.02
C TRP A 19 3.54 12.37 -3.53
N CYS A 20 3.92 11.41 -2.72
CA CYS A 20 5.26 11.29 -2.18
C CYS A 20 5.52 9.84 -1.74
N PHE A 21 6.77 9.55 -1.46
CA PHE A 21 7.22 8.30 -0.85
C PHE A 21 8.12 8.62 0.34
N GLY A 22 7.64 8.26 1.55
CA GLY A 22 8.42 8.37 2.78
C GLY A 22 9.30 7.15 2.96
N TRP A 23 10.55 7.36 3.37
CA TRP A 23 11.50 6.28 3.60
C TRP A 23 12.57 6.68 4.62
N ALA A 24 13.13 5.69 5.28
CA ALA A 24 14.31 5.83 6.13
C ALA A 24 15.24 4.64 5.94
N ILE A 25 16.49 4.78 6.33
CA ILE A 25 17.45 3.67 6.42
C ILE A 25 17.68 3.40 7.89
N ASP A 26 17.40 2.16 8.30
CA ASP A 26 17.49 1.71 9.68
C ASP A 26 16.76 2.71 10.63
N ASP A 27 17.41 3.20 11.64
CA ASP A 27 16.86 4.17 12.60
C ASP A 27 17.12 5.64 12.20
N GLY A 28 17.48 5.90 10.94
CA GLY A 28 17.77 7.24 10.43
C GLY A 28 16.52 8.11 10.31
N GLU A 29 16.71 9.42 10.14
CA GLU A 29 15.63 10.37 9.95
C GLU A 29 14.86 10.09 8.64
N PRO A 30 13.52 10.09 8.67
CA PRO A 30 12.71 9.91 7.50
C PRO A 30 12.95 10.98 6.43
N GLN A 31 13.05 10.51 5.21
CA GLN A 31 13.21 11.31 4.02
C GLN A 31 11.94 11.19 3.16
N ILE A 32 11.75 12.16 2.27
CA ILE A 32 10.67 12.15 1.28
C ILE A 32 11.29 12.14 -0.11
N TRP A 33 10.71 11.35 -0.97
CA TRP A 33 10.88 11.43 -2.41
C TRP A 33 9.56 11.93 -3.02
N THR A 34 9.66 12.76 -4.04
CA THR A 34 8.51 13.28 -4.80
C THR A 34 8.65 12.97 -6.30
N PRO A 35 7.51 12.88 -7.04
CA PRO A 35 7.53 12.70 -8.48
C PRO A 35 8.42 13.73 -9.20
N GLY A 36 9.27 13.23 -10.11
CA GLY A 36 10.28 14.06 -10.81
C GLY A 36 11.70 13.92 -10.23
N GLU A 37 11.85 13.43 -9.03
CA GLU A 37 13.17 13.13 -8.48
C GLU A 37 13.67 11.74 -8.92
N PRO A 38 15.00 11.54 -9.02
CA PRO A 38 15.54 10.22 -9.27
C PRO A 38 15.30 9.27 -8.08
N PHE A 39 15.27 7.97 -8.33
CA PHE A 39 15.23 6.96 -7.28
C PHE A 39 16.34 7.21 -6.25
N PRO A 40 16.05 7.28 -4.94
CA PRO A 40 17.01 7.64 -3.90
C PRO A 40 18.29 6.81 -3.95
N ALA A 41 19.42 7.47 -4.15
CA ALA A 41 20.72 6.80 -4.25
C ALA A 41 21.09 6.02 -2.98
N ALA A 42 20.65 6.52 -1.83
CA ALA A 42 20.84 5.87 -0.53
C ALA A 42 20.12 4.51 -0.43
N ILE A 43 19.01 4.33 -1.14
CA ILE A 43 18.32 3.02 -1.23
C ILE A 43 18.91 2.20 -2.39
N ARG A 44 19.17 2.85 -3.53
CA ARG A 44 19.66 2.18 -4.73
C ARG A 44 20.97 1.44 -4.48
N TRP A 45 21.92 2.13 -3.89
CA TRP A 45 23.25 1.55 -3.70
C TRP A 45 23.23 0.27 -2.84
N PRO A 46 22.63 0.23 -1.64
CA PRO A 46 22.55 -1.00 -0.86
C PRO A 46 21.75 -2.12 -1.58
N MET A 47 20.68 -1.77 -2.26
CA MET A 47 19.87 -2.75 -3.00
C MET A 47 20.66 -3.45 -4.11
N VAL A 48 21.60 -2.75 -4.75
CA VAL A 48 22.46 -3.28 -5.81
C VAL A 48 23.64 -4.06 -5.22
N GLN A 49 24.34 -3.48 -4.24
CA GLN A 49 25.57 -4.06 -3.68
C GLN A 49 25.30 -5.24 -2.74
N PHE A 50 24.20 -5.18 -1.98
CA PHE A 50 23.88 -6.18 -0.97
C PHE A 50 22.48 -6.77 -1.16
N PRO A 51 22.17 -7.32 -2.35
CA PRO A 51 20.80 -7.74 -2.71
C PRO A 51 20.22 -8.85 -1.82
N ARG A 52 21.06 -9.59 -1.12
CA ARG A 52 20.63 -10.67 -0.21
C ARG A 52 20.47 -10.18 1.24
N VAL A 53 20.97 -9.02 1.58
CA VAL A 53 20.96 -8.46 2.94
C VAL A 53 19.89 -7.42 3.12
N VAL A 54 19.76 -6.50 2.15
CA VAL A 54 18.81 -5.39 2.22
C VAL A 54 17.37 -5.91 2.22
N ARG A 55 16.60 -5.41 3.16
CA ARG A 55 15.16 -5.65 3.28
C ARG A 55 14.42 -4.32 3.22
N ILE A 56 13.29 -4.33 2.55
CA ILE A 56 12.31 -3.24 2.58
C ILE A 56 11.26 -3.63 3.60
N ILE A 57 11.09 -2.78 4.59
CA ILE A 57 10.12 -2.98 5.66
C ILE A 57 8.94 -2.07 5.37
N ALA A 58 7.73 -2.58 5.46
CA ALA A 58 6.52 -1.80 5.25
C ALA A 58 5.35 -2.35 6.07
N HIS A 59 4.49 -1.44 6.53
CA HIS A 59 3.24 -1.82 7.19
C HIS A 59 2.16 -2.07 6.14
N ASN A 60 1.58 -3.28 6.11
CA ASN A 60 0.73 -3.73 4.99
C ASN A 60 1.50 -3.83 3.67
N ALA A 61 2.69 -4.41 3.70
CA ALA A 61 3.63 -4.49 2.60
C ALA A 61 3.05 -4.96 1.23
N PRO A 62 1.96 -5.73 1.13
CA PRO A 62 1.29 -5.98 -0.15
C PRO A 62 0.84 -4.70 -0.87
N PHE A 63 0.43 -3.66 -0.13
CA PHE A 63 0.07 -2.38 -0.72
C PHE A 63 1.30 -1.68 -1.33
N GLU A 64 2.39 -1.57 -0.58
CA GLU A 64 3.64 -0.98 -1.06
C GLU A 64 4.21 -1.74 -2.25
N LEU A 65 4.19 -3.08 -2.22
CA LEU A 65 4.60 -3.91 -3.35
C LEU A 65 3.77 -3.65 -4.61
N ALA A 66 2.47 -3.47 -4.48
CA ALA A 66 1.59 -3.17 -5.60
C ALA A 66 1.86 -1.78 -6.19
N ILE A 67 1.92 -0.73 -5.34
CA ILE A 67 2.22 0.64 -5.78
C ILE A 67 3.64 0.72 -6.38
N TRP A 68 4.62 0.12 -5.71
CA TRP A 68 5.99 0.07 -6.20
C TRP A 68 6.09 -0.54 -7.60
N ASN A 69 5.54 -1.75 -7.77
CA ASN A 69 5.73 -2.47 -9.02
C ASN A 69 4.81 -2.01 -10.16
N HIS A 70 3.61 -1.49 -9.87
CA HIS A 70 2.68 -1.05 -10.91
C HIS A 70 2.73 0.44 -11.22
N ILE A 71 3.29 1.27 -10.34
CA ILE A 71 3.41 2.71 -10.54
C ILE A 71 4.86 3.15 -10.55
N MET A 72 5.63 2.89 -9.47
CA MET A 72 6.98 3.43 -9.35
C MET A 72 7.95 2.85 -10.39
N VAL A 73 7.85 1.55 -10.68
CA VAL A 73 8.69 0.90 -11.70
C VAL A 73 8.39 1.45 -13.10
N PRO A 74 7.17 1.39 -13.64
CA PRO A 74 6.91 1.81 -15.02
C PRO A 74 6.93 3.32 -15.24
N ARG A 75 6.55 4.14 -14.25
CA ARG A 75 6.46 5.60 -14.43
C ARG A 75 7.75 6.33 -14.05
N TYR A 76 8.42 5.87 -13.00
CA TYR A 76 9.57 6.57 -12.42
C TYR A 76 10.89 5.80 -12.54
N GLY A 77 10.88 4.65 -13.24
CA GLY A 77 12.09 3.87 -13.52
C GLY A 77 12.74 3.24 -12.27
N TRP A 78 11.95 2.97 -11.23
CA TRP A 78 12.44 2.32 -10.03
C TRP A 78 12.78 0.85 -10.29
N PRO A 79 13.68 0.24 -9.51
CA PRO A 79 13.96 -1.20 -9.63
C PRO A 79 12.76 -2.01 -9.14
N VAL A 80 12.54 -3.18 -9.74
CA VAL A 80 11.49 -4.11 -9.29
C VAL A 80 11.73 -4.53 -7.85
N LEU A 81 10.69 -4.44 -7.02
CA LEU A 81 10.69 -4.93 -5.65
C LEU A 81 10.05 -6.32 -5.59
N ARG A 82 10.77 -7.27 -5.00
CA ARG A 82 10.31 -8.67 -4.84
C ARG A 82 9.84 -8.93 -3.42
N PRO A 83 8.82 -9.79 -3.21
CA PRO A 83 8.30 -10.09 -1.88
C PRO A 83 9.35 -10.71 -0.95
N GLU A 84 10.31 -11.50 -1.48
CA GLU A 84 11.38 -12.11 -0.69
C GLU A 84 12.30 -11.06 -0.02
N ARG A 85 12.32 -9.84 -0.56
CA ARG A 85 13.06 -8.70 -0.01
C ARG A 85 12.24 -7.84 0.94
N THR A 86 10.99 -8.20 1.17
CA THR A 86 10.05 -7.38 1.93
C THR A 86 9.76 -8.02 3.28
N ARG A 87 9.55 -7.19 4.29
CA ARG A 87 9.06 -7.58 5.61
C ARG A 87 7.81 -6.78 5.92
N CYS A 88 6.77 -7.46 6.35
CA CYS A 88 5.47 -6.86 6.64
C CYS A 88 5.26 -6.74 8.15
N THR A 89 5.34 -5.50 8.67
CA THR A 89 5.13 -5.25 10.11
C THR A 89 3.69 -5.53 10.53
N MET A 90 2.70 -5.41 9.63
CA MET A 90 1.33 -5.84 9.91
C MET A 90 1.22 -7.36 10.10
N ALA A 91 1.91 -8.17 9.28
CA ALA A 91 1.93 -9.62 9.46
C ALA A 91 2.63 -10.02 10.77
N MET A 92 3.71 -9.33 11.12
CA MET A 92 4.39 -9.52 12.42
C MET A 92 3.48 -9.14 13.60
N ALA A 93 2.73 -8.04 13.47
CA ALA A 93 1.74 -7.64 14.49
C ALA A 93 0.65 -8.71 14.66
N TYR A 94 0.11 -9.25 13.58
CA TYR A 94 -0.86 -10.35 13.64
C TYR A 94 -0.29 -11.62 14.29
N ALA A 95 0.97 -11.98 14.01
CA ALA A 95 1.62 -13.11 14.67
C ALA A 95 1.74 -12.93 16.19
N MET A 96 1.75 -11.69 16.67
CA MET A 96 1.71 -11.33 18.09
C MET A 96 0.30 -11.07 18.63
N SER A 97 -0.75 -11.36 17.86
CA SER A 97 -2.16 -11.06 18.20
C SER A 97 -2.43 -9.57 18.45
N LEU A 98 -1.66 -8.69 17.81
CA LEU A 98 -1.84 -7.24 17.85
C LEU A 98 -2.79 -6.77 16.73
N PRO A 99 -3.39 -5.57 16.88
CA PRO A 99 -4.19 -4.96 15.81
C PRO A 99 -3.41 -4.77 14.51
N GLY A 100 -4.11 -4.86 13.36
CA GLY A 100 -3.49 -4.76 12.03
C GLY A 100 -3.24 -3.34 11.52
N SER A 101 -3.80 -2.29 12.11
CA SER A 101 -3.45 -0.92 11.71
C SER A 101 -2.19 -0.46 12.42
N LEU A 102 -1.34 0.28 11.71
CA LEU A 102 -0.08 0.81 12.24
C LEU A 102 -0.28 1.54 13.57
N GLU A 103 -1.25 2.43 13.60
CA GLU A 103 -1.60 3.22 14.78
C GLU A 103 -2.03 2.36 15.97
N ASN A 104 -2.97 1.41 15.75
CA ASN A 104 -3.49 0.59 16.83
C ASN A 104 -2.44 -0.42 17.34
N ALA A 105 -1.59 -0.95 16.46
CA ALA A 105 -0.47 -1.80 16.85
C ALA A 105 0.53 -1.02 17.70
N ALA A 106 0.89 0.20 17.31
CA ALA A 106 1.75 1.09 18.06
C ALA A 106 1.15 1.42 19.44
N ALA A 107 -0.13 1.76 19.49
CA ALA A 107 -0.83 2.05 20.74
C ALA A 107 -0.87 0.83 21.68
N ALA A 108 -1.14 -0.38 21.16
CA ALA A 108 -1.17 -1.61 21.93
C ALA A 108 0.21 -1.95 22.54
N LEU A 109 1.30 -1.52 21.92
CA LEU A 109 2.66 -1.67 22.44
C LEU A 109 3.13 -0.50 23.32
N GLY A 110 2.25 0.48 23.61
CA GLY A 110 2.56 1.64 24.44
C GLY A 110 3.55 2.61 23.76
N LEU A 111 3.60 2.62 22.44
CA LEU A 111 4.40 3.60 21.70
C LEU A 111 3.70 4.96 21.74
N THR A 112 4.46 6.01 22.09
CA THR A 112 3.93 7.36 22.36
C THR A 112 3.59 8.16 21.09
N GLN A 113 3.49 7.53 19.95
CA GLN A 113 3.14 8.19 18.70
C GLN A 113 1.70 8.72 18.78
N GLN A 114 1.55 10.04 18.78
CA GLN A 114 0.23 10.66 18.78
C GLN A 114 -0.39 10.54 17.39
N LYS A 115 -1.70 10.27 17.36
CA LYS A 115 -2.49 10.21 16.13
C LYS A 115 -2.53 11.60 15.49
N ASP A 116 -1.96 11.72 14.32
CA ASP A 116 -2.17 12.90 13.47
C ASP A 116 -3.51 12.79 12.72
N LEU A 117 -4.59 13.15 13.43
CA LEU A 117 -5.95 13.19 12.86
C LEU A 117 -6.08 14.21 11.70
N ALA A 118 -5.29 15.27 11.73
CA ALA A 118 -5.32 16.29 10.68
C ALA A 118 -4.64 15.76 9.41
N GLY A 119 -3.46 15.16 9.55
CA GLY A 119 -2.76 14.49 8.45
C GLY A 119 -3.57 13.35 7.84
N HIS A 120 -4.23 12.53 8.67
CA HIS A 120 -5.10 11.46 8.15
C HIS A 120 -6.28 12.02 7.34
N ARG A 121 -6.95 13.08 7.81
CA ARG A 121 -8.04 13.72 7.03
C ARG A 121 -7.53 14.31 5.73
N LEU A 122 -6.38 14.96 5.75
CA LEU A 122 -5.75 15.51 4.55
C LEU A 122 -5.40 14.40 3.56
N MET A 123 -4.81 13.29 4.01
CA MET A 123 -4.53 12.11 3.18
C MET A 123 -5.82 11.60 2.51
N MET A 124 -6.90 11.41 3.27
CA MET A 124 -8.18 10.98 2.73
C MET A 124 -8.79 11.99 1.73
N GLN A 125 -8.53 13.28 1.90
CA GLN A 125 -8.94 14.31 0.95
C GLN A 125 -8.12 14.24 -0.34
N MET A 126 -6.79 14.17 -0.24
CA MET A 126 -5.88 14.20 -1.37
C MET A 126 -5.87 12.90 -2.19
N THR A 127 -6.39 11.79 -1.64
CA THR A 127 -6.58 10.54 -2.40
C THR A 127 -7.81 10.54 -3.29
N ARG A 128 -8.58 11.63 -3.30
CA ARG A 128 -9.75 11.81 -4.17
C ARG A 128 -9.54 13.02 -5.08
N PRO A 129 -10.02 12.98 -6.33
CA PRO A 129 -10.03 14.16 -7.16
C PRO A 129 -10.74 15.32 -6.46
N ARG A 130 -10.22 16.53 -6.62
CA ARG A 130 -10.88 17.75 -6.20
C ARG A 130 -12.11 18.04 -7.07
N ASP A 131 -11.99 17.77 -8.39
CA ASP A 131 -13.01 18.01 -9.38
C ASP A 131 -12.70 17.18 -10.65
N HIS A 132 -13.53 17.30 -11.67
CA HIS A 132 -13.30 16.70 -12.98
C HIS A 132 -13.36 17.78 -14.07
N ALA A 133 -12.44 17.70 -15.03
CA ALA A 133 -12.45 18.53 -16.21
C ALA A 133 -13.62 18.17 -17.15
N PRO A 134 -13.97 19.02 -18.14
CA PRO A 134 -15.07 18.74 -19.09
C PRO A 134 -14.92 17.45 -19.88
N ASP A 135 -13.70 16.96 -20.05
CA ASP A 135 -13.39 15.67 -20.69
C ASP A 135 -13.45 14.47 -19.72
N GLY A 136 -13.83 14.69 -18.47
CA GLY A 136 -13.93 13.67 -17.42
C GLY A 136 -12.59 13.33 -16.75
N SER A 137 -11.49 13.97 -17.11
CA SER A 137 -10.21 13.76 -16.44
C SER A 137 -10.23 14.32 -15.01
N PRO A 138 -9.59 13.62 -14.03
CA PRO A 138 -9.57 14.08 -12.65
C PRO A 138 -8.69 15.30 -12.47
N ILE A 139 -9.19 16.29 -11.74
CA ILE A 139 -8.42 17.45 -11.26
C ILE A 139 -8.00 17.15 -9.83
N TRP A 140 -6.70 17.07 -9.59
CA TRP A 140 -6.13 16.76 -8.29
C TRP A 140 -5.86 18.00 -7.45
N TRP A 141 -5.61 17.78 -6.17
CA TRP A 141 -5.15 18.79 -5.24
C TRP A 141 -3.67 19.07 -5.50
N ASP A 142 -3.32 20.30 -5.86
CA ASP A 142 -1.96 20.70 -6.23
C ASP A 142 -1.39 21.83 -5.36
N GLU A 143 -2.11 22.18 -4.26
CA GLU A 143 -1.68 23.22 -3.35
C GLU A 143 -0.40 22.81 -2.60
N PHE A 144 0.63 23.62 -2.73
CA PHE A 144 1.95 23.37 -2.13
C PHE A 144 1.89 23.09 -0.62
N ASP A 145 1.10 23.87 0.13
CA ASP A 145 0.96 23.69 1.58
C ASP A 145 0.39 22.31 1.95
N LYS A 146 -0.54 21.79 1.17
CA LYS A 146 -1.08 20.44 1.37
C LYS A 146 -0.05 19.36 1.05
N GLN A 147 0.75 19.57 0.01
CA GLN A 147 1.83 18.65 -0.34
C GLN A 147 2.89 18.58 0.77
N VAL A 148 3.26 19.72 1.36
CA VAL A 148 4.16 19.76 2.52
C VAL A 148 3.55 19.03 3.73
N GLN A 149 2.28 19.27 4.04
CA GLN A 149 1.62 18.61 5.16
C GLN A 149 1.51 17.09 4.97
N ILE A 150 1.21 16.62 3.75
CA ILE A 150 1.15 15.18 3.46
C ILE A 150 2.53 14.53 3.55
N ALA A 151 3.57 15.25 3.15
CA ALA A 151 4.95 14.79 3.28
C ALA A 151 5.36 14.62 4.77
N GLU A 152 5.01 15.56 5.63
CA GLU A 152 5.25 15.45 7.08
C GLU A 152 4.42 14.33 7.72
N TYR A 153 3.16 14.17 7.32
CA TYR A 153 2.35 13.02 7.73
C TYR A 153 3.01 11.70 7.34
N CYS A 154 3.50 11.58 6.11
CA CYS A 154 4.18 10.40 5.62
C CYS A 154 5.47 10.10 6.41
N LYS A 155 6.27 11.13 6.75
CA LYS A 155 7.44 10.95 7.63
C LYS A 155 7.05 10.47 9.03
N GLN A 156 5.92 10.95 9.55
CA GLN A 156 5.43 10.52 10.86
C GLN A 156 5.03 9.04 10.84
N ASP A 157 4.38 8.58 9.76
CA ASP A 157 4.08 7.16 9.59
C ASP A 157 5.35 6.32 9.53
N VAL A 158 6.42 6.77 8.84
CA VAL A 158 7.72 6.09 8.82
C VAL A 158 8.34 6.01 10.23
N ARG A 159 8.31 7.10 11.01
CA ARG A 159 8.81 7.08 12.41
C ARG A 159 8.03 6.09 13.27
N THR A 160 6.73 6.05 13.09
CA THR A 160 5.85 5.10 13.81
C THR A 160 6.20 3.67 13.45
N GLU A 161 6.44 3.40 12.17
CA GLU A 161 6.83 2.08 11.70
C GLU A 161 8.22 1.66 12.19
N GLN A 162 9.21 2.55 12.20
CA GLN A 162 10.53 2.29 12.80
C GLN A 162 10.40 1.90 14.27
N ALA A 163 9.63 2.67 15.05
CA ALA A 163 9.39 2.36 16.46
C ALA A 163 8.66 1.02 16.64
N LEU A 164 7.69 0.72 15.78
CA LEU A 164 6.96 -0.55 15.79
C LEU A 164 7.88 -1.72 15.43
N TRP A 165 8.69 -1.60 14.38
CA TRP A 165 9.67 -2.60 13.96
C TRP A 165 10.60 -3.02 15.10
N GLY A 166 11.09 -2.09 15.89
CA GLY A 166 11.97 -2.34 17.04
C GLY A 166 11.30 -3.10 18.20
N ARG A 167 9.97 -3.25 18.18
CA ARG A 167 9.18 -3.91 19.24
C ARG A 167 8.51 -5.22 18.79
N LEU A 168 8.40 -5.44 17.49
CA LEU A 168 7.79 -6.65 16.95
C LEU A 168 8.78 -7.82 16.91
N LEU A 169 8.27 -9.02 17.17
CA LEU A 169 9.00 -10.25 16.92
C LEU A 169 9.05 -10.52 15.41
N GLN A 170 10.24 -10.85 14.92
CA GLN A 170 10.43 -11.23 13.53
C GLN A 170 9.66 -12.53 13.23
N LEU A 171 9.02 -12.61 12.06
CA LEU A 171 8.50 -13.89 11.57
C LEU A 171 9.64 -14.90 11.47
N SER A 172 9.36 -16.13 11.89
CA SER A 172 10.29 -17.23 11.62
C SER A 172 10.49 -17.43 10.09
N PRO A 173 11.56 -18.08 9.66
CA PRO A 173 11.78 -18.35 8.22
C PRO A 173 10.58 -19.06 7.55
N SER A 174 9.91 -19.97 8.26
CA SER A 174 8.72 -20.67 7.73
C SER A 174 7.50 -19.77 7.62
N GLU A 175 7.26 -18.90 8.60
CA GLU A 175 6.17 -17.94 8.55
C GLU A 175 6.40 -16.86 7.47
N GLN A 176 7.64 -16.42 7.30
CA GLN A 176 7.99 -15.51 6.21
C GLN A 176 7.73 -16.17 4.84
N GLN A 177 8.10 -17.42 4.65
CA GLN A 177 7.81 -18.18 3.43
C GLN A 177 6.29 -18.33 3.22
N LEU A 178 5.53 -18.56 4.27
CA LEU A 178 4.08 -18.65 4.20
C LEU A 178 3.47 -17.30 3.80
N TRP A 179 3.94 -16.18 4.35
CA TRP A 179 3.52 -14.85 3.95
C TRP A 179 3.84 -14.57 2.47
N GLU A 180 5.02 -14.94 2.00
CA GLU A 180 5.42 -14.80 0.59
C GLU A 180 4.55 -15.66 -0.34
N LEU A 181 4.20 -16.88 0.07
CA LEU A 181 3.30 -17.76 -0.66
C LEU A 181 1.88 -17.19 -0.73
N ASP A 182 1.35 -16.71 0.39
CA ASP A 182 0.03 -16.04 0.45
C ASP A 182 0.00 -14.83 -0.49
N TYR A 183 1.02 -13.96 -0.43
CA TYR A 183 1.14 -12.85 -1.36
C TYR A 183 1.11 -13.31 -2.82
N GLN A 184 1.85 -14.36 -3.18
CA GLN A 184 1.88 -14.90 -4.55
C GLN A 184 0.52 -15.47 -4.98
N ILE A 185 -0.18 -16.16 -4.09
CA ILE A 185 -1.54 -16.69 -4.35
C ILE A 185 -2.50 -15.53 -4.61
N ASN A 186 -2.46 -14.49 -3.79
CA ASN A 186 -3.31 -13.30 -3.94
C ASN A 186 -3.00 -12.52 -5.23
N GLN A 187 -1.71 -12.42 -5.62
CA GLN A 187 -1.32 -11.78 -6.88
C GLN A 187 -1.76 -12.57 -8.11
N ARG A 188 -1.69 -13.90 -8.06
CA ARG A 188 -2.17 -14.79 -9.13
C ARG A 188 -3.69 -14.72 -9.27
N GLY A 189 -4.41 -14.55 -8.17
CA GLY A 189 -5.85 -14.62 -8.10
C GLY A 189 -6.40 -16.04 -8.33
N ILE A 190 -7.74 -16.11 -8.49
CA ILE A 190 -8.48 -17.36 -8.72
C ILE A 190 -9.13 -17.29 -10.09
N HIS A 191 -9.01 -18.37 -10.86
CA HIS A 191 -9.71 -18.47 -12.13
C HIS A 191 -11.22 -18.52 -11.93
N LEU A 192 -11.93 -17.61 -12.57
CA LEU A 192 -13.40 -17.56 -12.59
C LEU A 192 -13.93 -18.08 -13.91
N ALA A 193 -14.84 -19.06 -13.87
CA ALA A 193 -15.57 -19.56 -15.04
C ALA A 193 -16.63 -18.53 -15.51
N ARG A 194 -16.18 -17.41 -16.09
CA ARG A 194 -17.02 -16.24 -16.44
C ARG A 194 -18.28 -16.61 -17.21
N VAL A 195 -18.21 -17.54 -18.17
CA VAL A 195 -19.35 -17.99 -18.96
C VAL A 195 -20.39 -18.69 -18.08
N ALA A 196 -19.95 -19.55 -17.15
CA ALA A 196 -20.85 -20.24 -16.23
C ALA A 196 -21.51 -19.24 -15.26
N ILE A 197 -20.75 -18.30 -14.73
CA ILE A 197 -21.25 -17.23 -13.86
C ILE A 197 -22.30 -16.36 -14.59
N SER A 198 -22.02 -15.93 -15.82
CA SER A 198 -22.95 -15.12 -16.60
C SER A 198 -24.25 -15.86 -16.86
N LYS A 199 -24.20 -17.18 -17.17
CA LYS A 199 -25.39 -18.01 -17.31
C LYS A 199 -26.17 -18.12 -16.01
N ALA A 200 -25.50 -18.33 -14.89
CA ALA A 200 -26.16 -18.39 -13.58
C ALA A 200 -26.85 -17.07 -13.22
N ILE A 201 -26.18 -15.93 -13.44
CA ILE A 201 -26.77 -14.60 -13.23
C ILE A 201 -28.02 -14.41 -14.10
N TRP A 202 -27.96 -14.82 -15.36
CA TRP A 202 -29.11 -14.73 -16.26
C TRP A 202 -30.30 -15.56 -15.77
N VAL A 203 -30.05 -16.82 -15.35
CA VAL A 203 -31.12 -17.70 -14.80
C VAL A 203 -31.74 -17.09 -13.55
N VAL A 204 -30.92 -16.59 -12.63
CA VAL A 204 -31.40 -15.94 -11.38
C VAL A 204 -32.27 -14.71 -11.70
N LYS A 205 -31.79 -13.83 -12.58
CA LYS A 205 -32.54 -12.64 -12.98
C LYS A 205 -33.91 -13.03 -13.56
N LYS A 206 -33.94 -13.96 -14.52
CA LYS A 206 -35.17 -14.44 -15.14
C LYS A 206 -36.18 -15.01 -14.13
N GLU A 207 -35.67 -15.73 -13.12
CA GLU A 207 -36.55 -16.29 -12.09
C GLU A 207 -37.05 -15.23 -11.10
N VAL A 208 -36.25 -14.25 -10.76
CA VAL A 208 -36.64 -13.09 -9.95
C VAL A 208 -37.74 -12.30 -10.65
N ASP A 209 -37.62 -12.02 -11.96
CA ASP A 209 -38.59 -11.31 -12.74
C ASP A 209 -39.92 -12.09 -12.78
N ARG A 210 -39.87 -13.42 -13.00
CA ARG A 210 -41.02 -14.31 -12.97
C ARG A 210 -41.74 -14.30 -11.61
N LEU A 211 -41.01 -14.30 -10.51
CA LEU A 211 -41.58 -14.30 -9.15
C LEU A 211 -42.18 -12.95 -8.77
N ASN A 212 -41.65 -11.86 -9.30
CA ASN A 212 -42.15 -10.52 -9.07
C ASN A 212 -43.37 -10.17 -9.95
N GLY A 213 -43.79 -11.05 -10.88
CA GLY A 213 -44.96 -10.86 -11.69
C GLY A 213 -44.76 -9.95 -12.90
N GLU A 214 -43.53 -9.81 -13.35
CA GLU A 214 -43.17 -9.11 -14.59
C GLU A 214 -43.03 -10.05 -15.78
#